data_10124a91c76ce12b33e20e3e2a4f2fac
#
_entry.id   10124a91c76ce12b33e20e3e2a4f2fac
#
_cell.length_a   1.000
_cell.length_b   1.000
_cell.length_c   1.000
_cell.angle_alpha   90.00
_cell.angle_beta   90.00
_cell.angle_gamma   90.00
#
_symmetry.space_group_name_H-M   'P 1'
#
loop_
_entity.id
_entity.type
_entity.pdbx_description
1 polymer ?
#
loop_
_entity_poly.entity_id
_entity_poly.type
_entity_poly.pdbx_seq_one_letter_code
_entity_poly.pdbx_strand_id
1 'polypeptide(L)'
;MDLMRITERIVDFTKLASEQKHRFFETILAFDQQIFPNSTADEIYDFVHDVDAVSVQVVHYFHQDKLIGQNIIAILKLSLNGKPLFVVSSRAGTLAAYRKRNRALKTAIRIAINYRIRHPTIPLWFVPTVIQPKIYTNFASRSQSFFPCKGRQMPEEYLQVLDLIQQRKNDVQKRREDIFVHPAVMPQTTPADIQRLRNKATPHINFFMQHVPDYFDGMGLLCVCKLDLKTILEAIFNLWFDRHVY
;
A
#
# COMPACT_ATOMS: atom_id res chain seq x y z
N MET A 1 -31.63 -9.54 0.41
CA MET A 1 -30.38 -8.91 -0.06
C MET A 1 -29.23 -9.69 0.55
N ASP A 2 -28.71 -10.65 -0.19
CA ASP A 2 -27.71 -11.59 0.32
C ASP A 2 -26.42 -10.82 0.60
N LEU A 3 -26.09 -10.69 1.87
CA LEU A 3 -24.84 -10.05 2.30
C LEU A 3 -23.70 -10.95 1.82
N MET A 4 -23.10 -10.62 0.68
CA MET A 4 -21.96 -11.35 0.12
C MET A 4 -20.96 -11.65 1.23
N ARG A 5 -21.00 -12.87 1.77
CA ARG A 5 -20.06 -13.34 2.79
C ARG A 5 -18.70 -13.54 2.12
N ILE A 6 -17.76 -12.62 2.43
CA ILE A 6 -16.40 -12.73 1.95
C ILE A 6 -15.55 -13.25 3.11
N THR A 7 -14.79 -14.29 2.85
CA THR A 7 -13.83 -14.88 3.79
C THR A 7 -12.40 -14.46 3.46
N GLU A 8 -11.54 -14.46 4.47
CA GLU A 8 -10.12 -14.14 4.34
C GLU A 8 -9.28 -15.38 4.68
N ARG A 9 -8.25 -15.64 3.89
CA ARG A 9 -7.19 -16.59 4.22
C ARG A 9 -5.87 -15.83 4.24
N ILE A 10 -5.15 -15.94 5.35
CA ILE A 10 -3.84 -15.27 5.54
C ILE A 10 -2.77 -16.34 5.63
N VAL A 11 -1.73 -16.19 4.83
CA VAL A 11 -0.55 -17.06 4.82
C VAL A 11 0.68 -16.19 4.99
N ASP A 12 1.55 -16.55 5.94
CA ASP A 12 2.88 -15.95 6.04
C ASP A 12 3.82 -16.67 5.07
N PHE A 13 4.09 -16.04 3.95
CA PHE A 13 4.92 -16.58 2.88
C PHE A 13 6.34 -16.91 3.34
N THR A 14 6.90 -16.11 4.27
CA THR A 14 8.25 -16.33 4.78
C THR A 14 8.39 -17.66 5.52
N LYS A 15 7.29 -18.18 6.08
CA LYS A 15 7.25 -19.41 6.88
C LYS A 15 6.98 -20.68 6.08
N LEU A 16 6.70 -20.56 4.79
CA LEU A 16 6.44 -21.70 3.94
C LEU A 16 7.74 -22.44 3.61
N ALA A 17 7.68 -23.76 3.47
CA ALA A 17 8.76 -24.56 2.89
C ALA A 17 8.97 -24.19 1.41
N SER A 18 10.16 -24.43 0.86
CA SER A 18 10.55 -24.01 -0.49
C SER A 18 9.57 -24.48 -1.57
N GLU A 19 9.12 -25.73 -1.52
CA GLU A 19 8.15 -26.27 -2.48
C GLU A 19 6.77 -25.61 -2.35
N GLN A 20 6.34 -25.32 -1.12
CA GLN A 20 5.09 -24.59 -0.87
C GLN A 20 5.18 -23.16 -1.35
N LYS A 21 6.34 -22.47 -1.17
CA LYS A 21 6.57 -21.12 -1.69
C LYS A 21 6.40 -21.07 -3.20
N HIS A 22 7.01 -22.03 -3.91
CA HIS A 22 6.92 -22.08 -5.38
C HIS A 22 5.46 -22.22 -5.85
N ARG A 23 4.72 -23.21 -5.32
CA ARG A 23 3.31 -23.43 -5.68
C ARG A 23 2.41 -22.22 -5.31
N PHE A 24 2.68 -21.61 -4.15
CA PHE A 24 1.88 -20.48 -3.70
C PHE A 24 2.21 -19.22 -4.49
N PHE A 25 3.46 -19.03 -4.91
CA PHE A 25 3.89 -17.94 -5.78
C PHE A 25 3.13 -17.94 -7.10
N GLU A 26 2.95 -19.10 -7.75
CA GLU A 26 2.14 -19.22 -8.97
C GLU A 26 0.70 -18.72 -8.77
N THR A 27 0.10 -19.02 -7.61
CA THR A 27 -1.24 -18.52 -7.27
C THR A 27 -1.26 -17.00 -7.09
N ILE A 28 -0.22 -16.45 -6.43
CA ILE A 28 -0.06 -15.01 -6.22
C ILE A 28 0.07 -14.30 -7.56
N LEU A 29 0.97 -14.76 -8.42
CA LEU A 29 1.25 -14.19 -9.74
C LEU A 29 0.01 -14.23 -10.65
N ALA A 30 -0.62 -15.39 -10.74
CA ALA A 30 -1.80 -15.57 -11.57
C ALA A 30 -2.96 -14.62 -11.19
N PHE A 31 -3.17 -14.36 -9.89
CA PHE A 31 -4.18 -13.41 -9.46
C PHE A 31 -3.72 -11.95 -9.66
N ASP A 32 -2.45 -11.65 -9.39
CA ASP A 32 -1.93 -10.29 -9.59
C ASP A 32 -2.08 -9.84 -11.04
N GLN A 33 -1.76 -10.70 -12.00
CA GLN A 33 -1.88 -10.43 -13.44
C GLN A 33 -3.33 -10.21 -13.91
N GLN A 34 -4.34 -10.76 -13.20
CA GLN A 34 -5.75 -10.43 -13.49
C GLN A 34 -6.10 -8.97 -13.13
N ILE A 35 -5.40 -8.38 -12.17
CA ILE A 35 -5.61 -6.99 -11.74
C ILE A 35 -4.69 -6.03 -12.47
N PHE A 36 -3.43 -6.45 -12.65
CA PHE A 36 -2.34 -5.69 -13.22
C PHE A 36 -1.74 -6.48 -14.40
N PRO A 37 -2.35 -6.39 -15.60
CA PRO A 37 -1.97 -7.23 -16.74
C PRO A 37 -0.49 -7.12 -17.17
N ASN A 38 0.14 -5.99 -16.89
CA ASN A 38 1.55 -5.74 -17.21
C ASN A 38 2.50 -6.12 -16.08
N SER A 39 2.02 -6.77 -15.02
CA SER A 39 2.85 -7.25 -13.92
C SER A 39 3.74 -8.39 -14.36
N THR A 40 5.02 -8.31 -14.03
CA THR A 40 6.01 -9.36 -14.35
C THR A 40 6.17 -10.33 -13.19
N ALA A 41 6.66 -11.53 -13.49
CA ALA A 41 6.99 -12.51 -12.46
C ALA A 41 8.11 -11.99 -11.55
N ASP A 42 9.11 -11.32 -12.11
CA ASP A 42 10.26 -10.79 -11.39
C ASP A 42 9.85 -9.73 -10.36
N GLU A 43 8.95 -8.79 -10.74
CA GLU A 43 8.43 -7.78 -9.79
C GLU A 43 7.73 -8.41 -8.57
N ILE A 44 6.93 -9.45 -8.80
CA ILE A 44 6.23 -10.14 -7.71
C ILE A 44 7.21 -10.99 -6.91
N TYR A 45 8.16 -11.64 -7.59
CA TYR A 45 9.20 -12.43 -6.95
C TYR A 45 10.03 -11.57 -5.99
N ASP A 46 10.55 -10.44 -6.47
CA ASP A 46 11.34 -9.50 -5.67
C ASP A 46 10.54 -8.95 -4.48
N PHE A 47 9.24 -8.73 -4.68
CA PHE A 47 8.38 -8.24 -3.61
C PHE A 47 8.16 -9.27 -2.49
N VAL A 48 7.99 -10.55 -2.83
CA VAL A 48 7.73 -11.60 -1.81
C VAL A 48 9.00 -12.26 -1.26
N HIS A 49 10.14 -12.12 -1.96
CA HIS A 49 11.44 -12.64 -1.54
C HIS A 49 12.43 -11.54 -1.12
N ASP A 50 11.91 -10.34 -0.82
CA ASP A 50 12.74 -9.24 -0.36
C ASP A 50 13.63 -9.67 0.81
N VAL A 51 14.95 -9.44 0.67
CA VAL A 51 15.96 -9.94 1.63
C VAL A 51 15.83 -9.35 3.03
N ASP A 52 15.24 -8.15 3.15
CA ASP A 52 14.99 -7.49 4.43
C ASP A 52 13.61 -7.83 5.00
N ALA A 53 12.80 -8.62 4.29
CA ALA A 53 11.48 -8.99 4.75
C ALA A 53 11.55 -9.98 5.92
N VAL A 54 11.08 -9.54 7.07
CA VAL A 54 10.91 -10.38 8.27
C VAL A 54 9.55 -11.07 8.32
N SER A 55 8.61 -10.62 7.51
CA SER A 55 7.29 -11.25 7.31
C SER A 55 6.70 -10.79 6.00
N VAL A 56 6.12 -11.71 5.24
CA VAL A 56 5.31 -11.40 4.04
C VAL A 56 3.95 -12.07 4.20
N GLN A 57 2.96 -11.28 4.59
CA GLN A 57 1.59 -11.75 4.79
C GLN A 57 0.81 -11.67 3.47
N VAL A 58 0.45 -12.80 2.91
CA VAL A 58 -0.43 -12.86 1.73
C VAL A 58 -1.85 -13.11 2.18
N VAL A 59 -2.72 -12.17 1.89
CA VAL A 59 -4.14 -12.22 2.22
C VAL A 59 -4.94 -12.46 0.96
N HIS A 60 -5.62 -13.58 0.88
CA HIS A 60 -6.57 -13.90 -0.17
C HIS A 60 -8.01 -13.68 0.34
N TYR A 61 -8.82 -13.01 -0.47
CA TYR A 61 -10.24 -12.76 -0.20
C TYR A 61 -11.07 -13.65 -1.11
N PHE A 62 -12.01 -14.40 -0.53
CA PHE A 62 -12.87 -15.31 -1.28
C PHE A 62 -14.33 -14.92 -1.14
N HIS A 63 -15.06 -14.98 -2.24
CA HIS A 63 -16.51 -14.99 -2.27
C HIS A 63 -16.96 -16.37 -2.73
N GLN A 64 -17.59 -17.13 -1.85
CA GLN A 64 -17.71 -18.57 -1.98
C GLN A 64 -16.32 -19.18 -2.16
N ASP A 65 -16.04 -19.96 -3.19
CA ASP A 65 -14.71 -20.53 -3.46
C ASP A 65 -13.89 -19.73 -4.49
N LYS A 66 -14.44 -18.63 -4.99
CA LYS A 66 -13.77 -17.78 -5.97
C LYS A 66 -12.84 -16.79 -5.29
N LEU A 67 -11.55 -16.78 -5.67
CA LEU A 67 -10.60 -15.74 -5.29
C LEU A 67 -10.98 -14.41 -5.97
N ILE A 68 -11.25 -13.39 -5.17
CA ILE A 68 -11.78 -12.09 -5.63
C ILE A 68 -10.88 -10.91 -5.28
N GLY A 69 -9.89 -11.13 -4.44
CA GLY A 69 -8.95 -10.10 -4.03
C GLY A 69 -7.71 -10.68 -3.37
N GLN A 70 -6.61 -9.96 -3.48
CA GLN A 70 -5.32 -10.28 -2.90
C GLN A 70 -4.72 -9.02 -2.27
N ASN A 71 -4.03 -9.19 -1.15
CA ASN A 71 -3.17 -8.16 -0.57
C ASN A 71 -1.89 -8.82 -0.07
N ILE A 72 -0.76 -8.45 -0.65
CA ILE A 72 0.55 -8.89 -0.22
C ILE A 72 1.12 -7.77 0.66
N ILE A 73 1.44 -8.08 1.91
CA ILE A 73 1.91 -7.12 2.91
C ILE A 73 3.29 -7.57 3.37
N ALA A 74 4.32 -6.88 2.89
CA ALA A 74 5.70 -7.10 3.30
C ALA A 74 6.04 -6.19 4.47
N ILE A 75 6.70 -6.77 5.49
CA ILE A 75 7.24 -6.06 6.64
C ILE A 75 8.75 -6.22 6.59
N LEU A 76 9.43 -5.14 6.27
CA LEU A 76 10.87 -5.06 6.15
C LEU A 76 11.48 -4.58 7.46
N LYS A 77 12.64 -5.14 7.85
CA LYS A 77 13.44 -4.63 8.97
C LYS A 77 14.64 -3.90 8.41
N LEU A 78 14.60 -2.59 8.49
CA LEU A 78 15.64 -1.70 7.98
C LEU A 78 16.40 -1.02 9.13
N SER A 79 17.46 -0.28 8.81
CA SER A 79 18.23 0.53 9.75
C SER A 79 18.33 1.95 9.26
N LEU A 80 17.99 2.92 10.12
CA LEU A 80 18.14 4.34 9.87
C LEU A 80 19.05 4.92 10.97
N ASN A 81 20.19 5.48 10.57
CA ASN A 81 21.20 6.02 11.51
C ASN A 81 21.58 5.00 12.62
N GLY A 82 21.77 3.73 12.26
CA GLY A 82 22.12 2.65 13.17
C GLY A 82 20.98 2.16 14.07
N LYS A 83 19.76 2.71 13.95
CA LYS A 83 18.58 2.30 14.72
C LYS A 83 17.62 1.46 13.87
N PRO A 84 17.10 0.34 14.38
CA PRO A 84 16.17 -0.48 13.64
C PRO A 84 14.81 0.22 13.48
N LEU A 85 14.19 0.01 12.31
CA LEU A 85 12.78 0.37 12.06
C LEU A 85 12.14 -0.73 11.21
N PHE A 86 10.81 -0.79 11.28
CA PHE A 86 10.02 -1.62 10.36
C PHE A 86 9.34 -0.76 9.32
N VAL A 87 9.36 -1.23 8.08
CA VAL A 87 8.64 -0.63 6.97
C VAL A 87 7.61 -1.62 6.44
N VAL A 88 6.35 -1.21 6.43
CA VAL A 88 5.25 -1.96 5.83
C VAL A 88 5.02 -1.44 4.42
N SER A 89 5.12 -2.31 3.45
CA SER A 89 4.71 -2.07 2.06
C SER A 89 3.57 -3.01 1.70
N SER A 90 2.67 -2.61 0.81
CA SER A 90 1.59 -3.49 0.40
C SER A 90 1.25 -3.36 -1.08
N ARG A 91 0.97 -4.52 -1.70
CA ARG A 91 0.47 -4.63 -3.06
C ARG A 91 -0.91 -5.28 -3.01
N ALA A 92 -1.95 -4.50 -3.33
CA ALA A 92 -3.33 -4.94 -3.16
C ALA A 92 -4.12 -4.80 -4.45
N GLY A 93 -4.84 -5.85 -4.82
CA GLY A 93 -5.74 -5.87 -5.95
C GLY A 93 -7.07 -6.53 -5.61
N THR A 94 -8.16 -6.04 -6.20
CA THR A 94 -9.50 -6.63 -6.04
C THR A 94 -10.24 -6.54 -7.37
N LEU A 95 -10.92 -7.62 -7.76
CA LEU A 95 -11.75 -7.66 -8.95
C LEU A 95 -12.78 -6.53 -8.92
N ALA A 96 -13.03 -5.88 -10.05
CA ALA A 96 -13.83 -4.66 -10.16
C ALA A 96 -15.20 -4.76 -9.49
N ALA A 97 -15.90 -5.90 -9.65
CA ALA A 97 -17.22 -6.15 -9.05
C ALA A 97 -17.20 -6.15 -7.51
N TYR A 98 -16.04 -6.35 -6.88
CA TYR A 98 -15.88 -6.50 -5.42
C TYR A 98 -15.15 -5.34 -4.74
N ARG A 99 -14.80 -4.27 -5.47
CA ARG A 99 -14.06 -3.08 -4.98
C ARG A 99 -14.89 -2.21 -4.02
N LYS A 100 -15.51 -2.83 -3.00
CA LYS A 100 -16.31 -2.11 -2.00
C LYS A 100 -15.77 -2.37 -0.58
N ARG A 101 -16.01 -1.44 0.35
CA ARG A 101 -15.78 -1.58 1.81
C ARG A 101 -14.33 -1.56 2.31
N ASN A 102 -13.35 -1.10 1.53
CA ASN A 102 -11.95 -0.90 1.99
C ASN A 102 -11.33 -2.11 2.73
N ARG A 103 -11.63 -3.35 2.29
CA ARG A 103 -11.20 -4.58 2.98
C ARG A 103 -9.69 -4.70 3.10
N ALA A 104 -8.97 -4.51 2.00
CA ALA A 104 -7.52 -4.60 2.00
C ALA A 104 -6.90 -3.66 3.03
N LEU A 105 -7.41 -2.43 3.13
CA LEU A 105 -6.95 -1.46 4.13
C LEU A 105 -7.25 -1.93 5.57
N LYS A 106 -8.46 -2.44 5.83
CA LYS A 106 -8.83 -2.95 7.17
C LYS A 106 -7.93 -4.10 7.60
N THR A 107 -7.65 -5.04 6.70
CA THR A 107 -6.75 -6.16 6.99
C THR A 107 -5.32 -5.71 7.18
N ALA A 108 -4.82 -4.77 6.36
CA ALA A 108 -3.49 -4.21 6.52
C ALA A 108 -3.32 -3.50 7.88
N ILE A 109 -4.31 -2.70 8.30
CA ILE A 109 -4.32 -2.06 9.63
C ILE A 109 -4.28 -3.12 10.73
N ARG A 110 -5.09 -4.18 10.65
CA ARG A 110 -5.09 -5.26 11.65
C ARG A 110 -3.73 -5.94 11.76
N ILE A 111 -3.08 -6.23 10.63
CA ILE A 111 -1.75 -6.82 10.58
C ILE A 111 -0.72 -5.87 11.19
N ALA A 112 -0.76 -4.58 10.82
CA ALA A 112 0.13 -3.56 11.37
C ALA A 112 -0.03 -3.40 12.89
N ILE A 113 -1.26 -3.40 13.40
CA ILE A 113 -1.54 -3.35 14.85
C ILE A 113 -0.93 -4.56 15.55
N ASN A 114 -1.19 -5.77 15.05
CA ASN A 114 -0.66 -6.99 15.64
C ASN A 114 0.87 -6.98 15.65
N TYR A 115 1.48 -6.45 14.59
CA TYR A 115 2.93 -6.34 14.50
C TYR A 115 3.47 -5.29 15.49
N ARG A 116 2.81 -4.13 15.60
CA ARG A 116 3.15 -3.07 16.54
C ARG A 116 3.07 -3.51 17.99
N ILE A 117 2.06 -4.30 18.34
CA ILE A 117 1.90 -4.86 19.72
C ILE A 117 3.06 -5.82 20.05
N ARG A 118 3.50 -6.64 19.07
CA ARG A 118 4.60 -7.58 19.28
C ARG A 118 5.97 -6.92 19.34
N HIS A 119 6.12 -5.74 18.75
CA HIS A 119 7.37 -4.99 18.65
C HIS A 119 7.19 -3.53 19.10
N PRO A 120 6.85 -3.29 20.39
CA PRO A 120 6.45 -1.96 20.85
C PRO A 120 7.57 -0.92 20.84
N THR A 121 8.83 -1.34 20.84
CA THR A 121 10.01 -0.45 20.94
C THR A 121 10.58 -0.04 19.57
N ILE A 122 10.24 -0.77 18.50
CA ILE A 122 10.77 -0.49 17.16
C ILE A 122 9.74 0.33 16.38
N PRO A 123 10.10 1.50 15.81
CA PRO A 123 9.19 2.29 14.99
C PRO A 123 8.66 1.49 13.81
N LEU A 124 7.37 1.63 13.52
CA LEU A 124 6.70 1.00 12.39
C LEU A 124 6.21 2.09 11.43
N TRP A 125 6.57 1.96 10.15
CA TRP A 125 6.24 2.89 9.09
C TRP A 125 5.45 2.19 7.99
N PHE A 126 4.44 2.83 7.46
CA PHE A 126 3.74 2.42 6.25
C PHE A 126 4.22 3.26 5.08
N VAL A 127 4.83 2.63 4.08
CA VAL A 127 5.42 3.31 2.92
C VAL A 127 4.85 2.72 1.62
N PRO A 128 3.63 3.12 1.23
CA PRO A 128 3.01 2.66 0.00
C PRO A 128 3.43 3.50 -1.20
N THR A 129 3.58 2.87 -2.36
CA THR A 129 3.50 3.56 -3.65
C THR A 129 2.02 3.66 -4.05
N VAL A 130 1.48 4.87 -4.00
CA VAL A 130 0.07 5.10 -4.34
C VAL A 130 -0.06 5.42 -5.82
N ILE A 131 -0.77 4.55 -6.55
CA ILE A 131 -0.91 4.60 -8.00
C ILE A 131 -2.23 5.23 -8.49
N GLN A 132 -3.11 5.62 -7.58
CA GLN A 132 -4.41 6.22 -7.96
C GLN A 132 -4.78 7.38 -7.04
N PRO A 133 -5.24 8.53 -7.60
CA PRO A 133 -5.63 9.71 -6.82
C PRO A 133 -6.72 9.43 -5.78
N LYS A 134 -7.64 8.50 -6.09
CA LYS A 134 -8.71 8.09 -5.17
C LYS A 134 -8.16 7.31 -3.96
N ILE A 135 -7.16 6.47 -4.17
CA ILE A 135 -6.51 5.73 -3.08
C ILE A 135 -5.72 6.71 -2.22
N TYR A 136 -4.98 7.64 -2.83
CA TYR A 136 -4.31 8.72 -2.12
C TYR A 136 -5.29 9.52 -1.24
N THR A 137 -6.44 9.93 -1.80
CA THR A 137 -7.48 10.64 -1.04
C THR A 137 -7.93 9.84 0.17
N ASN A 138 -8.14 8.53 0.02
CA ASN A 138 -8.57 7.66 1.12
C ASN A 138 -7.59 7.65 2.30
N PHE A 139 -6.30 7.74 2.05
CA PHE A 139 -5.28 7.81 3.11
C PHE A 139 -5.12 9.23 3.65
N ALA A 140 -4.88 10.20 2.75
CA ALA A 140 -4.58 11.58 3.12
C ALA A 140 -5.74 12.29 3.85
N SER A 141 -6.99 11.92 3.56
CA SER A 141 -8.18 12.46 4.23
C SER A 141 -8.51 11.78 5.56
N ARG A 142 -7.82 10.71 5.93
CA ARG A 142 -8.12 9.94 7.15
C ARG A 142 -7.02 9.94 8.20
N SER A 143 -5.84 10.45 7.86
CA SER A 143 -4.73 10.53 8.80
C SER A 143 -3.95 11.82 8.65
N GLN A 144 -3.71 12.49 9.77
CA GLN A 144 -2.83 13.65 9.84
C GLN A 144 -1.34 13.27 9.69
N SER A 145 -1.00 12.03 9.92
CA SER A 145 0.36 11.49 9.83
C SER A 145 0.70 10.91 8.46
N PHE A 146 -0.18 11.08 7.45
CA PHE A 146 0.06 10.59 6.08
C PHE A 146 0.65 11.70 5.20
N PHE A 147 1.82 11.46 4.63
CA PHE A 147 2.57 12.40 3.80
C PHE A 147 2.99 11.78 2.46
N PRO A 148 3.26 12.63 1.41
CA PRO A 148 3.07 14.06 1.38
C PRO A 148 1.59 14.44 1.44
N CYS A 149 1.27 15.65 1.94
CA CYS A 149 -0.11 16.12 2.02
C CYS A 149 -0.18 17.63 1.83
N LYS A 150 -1.21 18.09 1.11
CA LYS A 150 -1.41 19.52 0.83
C LYS A 150 -1.49 20.35 2.12
N GLY A 151 -0.74 21.44 2.17
CA GLY A 151 -0.79 22.42 3.25
C GLY A 151 -0.11 21.97 4.57
N ARG A 152 0.57 20.82 4.56
CA ARG A 152 1.34 20.34 5.72
C ARG A 152 2.79 20.08 5.32
N GLN A 153 3.70 20.62 6.09
CA GLN A 153 5.13 20.34 5.94
C GLN A 153 5.42 18.92 6.44
N MET A 154 6.18 18.16 5.66
CA MET A 154 6.62 16.83 6.05
C MET A 154 7.69 16.94 7.14
N PRO A 155 7.55 16.23 8.28
CA PRO A 155 8.59 16.22 9.31
C PRO A 155 9.87 15.56 8.81
N GLU A 156 11.02 16.00 9.32
CA GLU A 156 12.35 15.51 8.93
C GLU A 156 12.48 13.98 9.06
N GLU A 157 11.96 13.40 10.14
CA GLU A 157 12.01 11.93 10.31
C GLU A 157 11.28 11.15 9.20
N TYR A 158 10.28 11.75 8.56
CA TYR A 158 9.53 11.14 7.44
C TYR A 158 10.36 11.22 6.15
N LEU A 159 11.02 12.38 5.92
CA LEU A 159 11.95 12.56 4.80
C LEU A 159 13.08 11.55 4.86
N GLN A 160 13.68 11.36 6.03
CA GLN A 160 14.77 10.39 6.23
C GLN A 160 14.33 8.95 5.91
N VAL A 161 13.07 8.58 6.22
CA VAL A 161 12.54 7.27 5.85
C VAL A 161 12.36 7.16 4.33
N LEU A 162 11.87 8.21 3.65
CA LEU A 162 11.73 8.21 2.19
C LEU A 162 13.10 8.18 1.49
N ASP A 163 14.08 8.92 1.98
CA ASP A 163 15.46 8.90 1.47
C ASP A 163 16.10 7.50 1.66
N LEU A 164 15.84 6.83 2.79
CA LEU A 164 16.26 5.43 3.00
C LEU A 164 15.64 4.48 1.96
N ILE A 165 14.37 4.64 1.64
CA ILE A 165 13.71 3.83 0.61
C ILE A 165 14.27 4.14 -0.78
N GLN A 166 14.54 5.41 -1.08
CA GLN A 166 15.18 5.82 -2.33
C GLN A 166 16.57 5.20 -2.50
N GLN A 167 17.39 5.22 -1.46
CA GLN A 167 18.73 4.60 -1.49
C GLN A 167 18.65 3.08 -1.72
N ARG A 168 17.59 2.45 -1.24
CA ARG A 168 17.38 1.01 -1.37
C ARG A 168 16.80 0.61 -2.73
N LYS A 169 16.05 1.50 -3.38
CA LYS A 169 15.37 1.29 -4.65
C LYS A 169 15.84 2.29 -5.68
N ASN A 170 16.64 1.83 -6.64
CA ASN A 170 17.26 2.67 -7.67
C ASN A 170 16.27 3.38 -8.59
N ASP A 171 15.02 2.92 -8.65
CA ASP A 171 13.95 3.44 -9.49
C ASP A 171 13.06 4.48 -8.80
N VAL A 172 13.26 4.73 -7.49
CA VAL A 172 12.61 5.83 -6.78
C VAL A 172 13.26 7.15 -7.16
N GLN A 173 12.45 8.09 -7.65
CA GLN A 173 12.88 9.41 -8.09
C GLN A 173 12.40 10.49 -7.12
N LYS A 174 13.30 11.35 -6.67
CA LYS A 174 12.96 12.55 -5.90
C LYS A 174 12.68 13.70 -6.87
N ARG A 175 11.44 14.19 -6.92
CA ARG A 175 11.03 15.29 -7.80
C ARG A 175 11.11 16.66 -7.13
N ARG A 176 10.88 16.70 -5.82
CA ARG A 176 10.98 17.88 -4.96
C ARG A 176 11.50 17.42 -3.60
N GLU A 177 11.72 18.36 -2.71
CA GLU A 177 12.25 18.08 -1.37
C GLU A 177 11.42 16.99 -0.63
N ASP A 178 10.11 17.04 -0.76
CA ASP A 178 9.14 16.16 -0.09
C ASP A 178 8.31 15.27 -1.05
N ILE A 179 8.65 15.25 -2.35
CA ILE A 179 7.91 14.49 -3.37
C ILE A 179 8.80 13.44 -4.01
N PHE A 180 8.47 12.20 -3.71
CA PHE A 180 9.11 11.01 -4.27
C PHE A 180 8.10 10.23 -5.12
N VAL A 181 8.55 9.74 -6.26
CA VAL A 181 7.74 8.91 -7.16
C VAL A 181 8.48 7.62 -7.48
N HIS A 182 7.70 6.60 -7.79
CA HIS A 182 8.22 5.26 -8.06
C HIS A 182 7.43 4.64 -9.21
N PRO A 183 8.08 4.01 -10.20
CA PRO A 183 7.39 3.24 -11.22
C PRO A 183 6.50 2.17 -10.59
N ALA A 184 5.31 2.01 -11.11
CA ALA A 184 4.37 1.03 -10.60
C ALA A 184 3.46 0.52 -11.71
N VAL A 185 3.12 -0.75 -11.67
CA VAL A 185 2.19 -1.34 -12.63
C VAL A 185 0.78 -0.81 -12.38
N MET A 186 0.18 -0.27 -13.43
CA MET A 186 -1.15 0.32 -13.36
C MET A 186 -2.23 -0.72 -13.67
N PRO A 187 -3.36 -0.71 -12.94
CA PRO A 187 -4.55 -1.40 -13.40
C PRO A 187 -5.04 -0.74 -14.69
N GLN A 188 -5.70 -1.50 -15.56
CA GLN A 188 -6.29 -0.93 -16.79
C GLN A 188 -7.13 0.30 -16.44
N THR A 189 -6.79 1.42 -17.06
CA THR A 189 -7.47 2.71 -16.89
C THR A 189 -7.97 3.17 -18.24
N THR A 190 -9.26 3.46 -18.35
CA THR A 190 -9.85 3.95 -19.60
C THR A 190 -9.80 5.47 -19.70
N PRO A 191 -9.85 6.07 -20.90
CA PRO A 191 -9.97 7.52 -21.08
C PRO A 191 -11.17 8.11 -20.32
N ALA A 192 -12.28 7.35 -20.20
CA ALA A 192 -13.46 7.73 -19.44
C ALA A 192 -13.18 7.81 -17.93
N ASP A 193 -12.34 6.92 -17.39
CA ASP A 193 -11.92 6.97 -15.98
C ASP A 193 -11.06 8.20 -15.69
N ILE A 194 -10.17 8.54 -16.64
CA ILE A 194 -9.33 9.75 -16.59
C ILE A 194 -10.21 11.00 -16.54
N GLN A 195 -11.16 11.10 -17.46
CA GLN A 195 -12.07 12.25 -17.51
C GLN A 195 -12.94 12.34 -16.25
N ARG A 196 -13.39 11.20 -15.73
CA ARG A 196 -14.16 11.15 -14.48
C ARG A 196 -13.34 11.61 -13.27
N LEU A 197 -12.04 11.31 -13.23
CA LEU A 197 -11.14 11.79 -12.17
C LEU A 197 -10.92 13.29 -12.26
N ARG A 198 -10.74 13.84 -13.48
CA ARG A 198 -10.60 15.28 -13.71
C ARG A 198 -11.86 16.06 -13.28
N ASN A 199 -13.03 15.48 -13.51
CA ASN A 199 -14.31 16.09 -13.12
C ASN A 199 -14.61 15.99 -11.61
N LYS A 200 -13.89 15.12 -10.86
CA LYS A 200 -14.01 14.96 -9.40
C LYS A 200 -12.88 15.68 -8.66
N ALA A 201 -12.58 16.90 -9.04
CA ALA A 201 -11.53 17.71 -8.44
C ALA A 201 -11.78 17.96 -6.94
N THR A 202 -11.15 17.15 -6.09
CA THR A 202 -11.00 17.41 -4.66
C THR A 202 -9.60 17.97 -4.38
N PRO A 203 -9.37 18.67 -3.25
CA PRO A 203 -8.03 19.16 -2.91
C PRO A 203 -6.94 18.08 -2.96
N HIS A 204 -7.27 16.87 -2.53
CA HIS A 204 -6.32 15.72 -2.53
C HIS A 204 -6.09 15.17 -3.93
N ILE A 205 -7.12 15.07 -4.77
CA ILE A 205 -6.98 14.64 -6.17
C ILE A 205 -6.10 15.65 -6.92
N ASN A 206 -6.37 16.93 -6.77
CA ASN A 206 -5.59 17.99 -7.41
C ASN A 206 -4.14 17.97 -6.97
N PHE A 207 -3.88 17.79 -5.67
CA PHE A 207 -2.53 17.65 -5.13
C PHE A 207 -1.80 16.47 -5.79
N PHE A 208 -2.42 15.28 -5.81
CA PHE A 208 -1.84 14.10 -6.44
C PHE A 208 -1.52 14.35 -7.91
N MET A 209 -2.48 14.86 -8.69
CA MET A 209 -2.33 15.11 -10.12
C MET A 209 -1.27 16.17 -10.44
N GLN A 210 -1.11 17.16 -9.55
CA GLN A 210 -0.07 18.19 -9.69
C GLN A 210 1.34 17.62 -9.52
N HIS A 211 1.53 16.66 -8.61
CA HIS A 211 2.83 16.10 -8.27
C HIS A 211 3.18 14.83 -9.06
N VAL A 212 2.17 14.13 -9.57
CA VAL A 212 2.33 12.92 -10.40
C VAL A 212 1.48 13.07 -11.68
N PRO A 213 1.82 14.03 -12.56
CA PRO A 213 1.05 14.25 -13.79
C PRO A 213 1.14 13.07 -14.76
N ASP A 214 2.20 12.29 -14.65
CA ASP A 214 2.54 11.08 -15.42
C ASP A 214 2.08 9.76 -14.74
N TYR A 215 1.13 9.84 -13.80
CA TYR A 215 0.62 8.62 -13.16
C TYR A 215 -0.05 7.67 -14.17
N PHE A 216 -0.55 8.19 -15.29
CA PHE A 216 -1.08 7.39 -16.39
C PHE A 216 -0.01 6.56 -17.11
N ASP A 217 1.25 7.00 -17.05
CA ASP A 217 2.40 6.35 -17.64
C ASP A 217 3.06 5.37 -16.66
N GLY A 218 2.38 5.06 -15.55
CA GLY A 218 2.85 4.09 -14.59
C GLY A 218 3.69 4.67 -13.46
N MET A 219 3.56 5.97 -13.17
CA MET A 219 4.21 6.56 -11.99
C MET A 219 3.26 6.61 -10.80
N GLY A 220 3.74 6.21 -9.63
CA GLY A 220 3.02 6.33 -8.35
C GLY A 220 3.67 7.32 -7.41
N LEU A 221 2.89 7.89 -6.51
CA LEU A 221 3.37 8.74 -5.42
C LEU A 221 3.85 7.86 -4.28
N LEU A 222 5.13 7.96 -3.91
CA LEU A 222 5.64 7.30 -2.72
C LEU A 222 5.18 8.09 -1.50
N CYS A 223 4.41 7.45 -0.64
CA CYS A 223 3.87 8.07 0.55
C CYS A 223 4.47 7.44 1.80
N VAL A 224 4.35 8.12 2.94
CA VAL A 224 4.87 7.64 4.21
C VAL A 224 3.92 8.01 5.35
N CYS A 225 3.75 7.07 6.30
CA CYS A 225 2.93 7.26 7.49
C CYS A 225 3.56 6.51 8.66
N LYS A 226 3.79 7.20 9.78
CA LYS A 226 4.26 6.56 11.01
C LYS A 226 3.09 5.87 11.69
N LEU A 227 3.20 4.56 11.89
CA LEU A 227 2.16 3.76 12.54
C LEU A 227 2.41 3.70 14.06
N ASP A 228 2.36 4.84 14.73
CA ASP A 228 2.30 4.90 16.18
C ASP A 228 0.86 4.65 16.68
N LEU A 229 0.71 4.51 18.00
CA LEU A 229 -0.61 4.23 18.60
C LEU A 229 -1.64 5.30 18.29
N LYS A 230 -1.22 6.58 18.27
CA LYS A 230 -2.11 7.72 17.96
C LYS A 230 -2.63 7.62 16.54
N THR A 231 -1.72 7.42 15.57
CA THR A 231 -2.07 7.29 14.14
C THR A 231 -2.96 6.07 13.88
N ILE A 232 -2.66 4.94 14.54
CA ILE A 232 -3.47 3.72 14.40
C ILE A 232 -4.89 3.95 14.93
N LEU A 233 -5.04 4.56 16.12
CA LEU A 233 -6.34 4.87 16.71
C LEU A 233 -7.12 5.88 15.86
N GLU A 234 -6.45 6.92 15.34
CA GLU A 234 -7.04 7.88 14.39
C GLU A 234 -7.56 7.18 13.13
N ALA A 235 -6.75 6.32 12.53
CA ALA A 235 -7.12 5.58 11.33
C ALA A 235 -8.32 4.64 11.56
N ILE A 236 -8.34 3.92 12.69
CA ILE A 236 -9.46 3.06 13.09
C ILE A 236 -10.73 3.89 13.25
N PHE A 237 -10.65 4.98 14.01
CA PHE A 237 -11.80 5.83 14.28
C PHE A 237 -12.37 6.44 12.99
N ASN A 238 -11.51 7.01 12.15
CA ASN A 238 -11.93 7.63 10.90
C ASN A 238 -12.46 6.61 9.87
N LEU A 239 -11.96 5.36 9.90
CA LEU A 239 -12.47 4.28 9.06
C LEU A 239 -13.82 3.75 9.56
N TRP A 240 -14.03 3.73 10.86
CA TRP A 240 -15.27 3.21 11.46
C TRP A 240 -16.44 4.19 11.31
N PHE A 241 -16.15 5.47 11.45
CA PHE A 241 -17.16 6.54 11.35
C PHE A 241 -17.22 7.24 9.98
N ASP A 242 -16.45 6.74 8.98
CA ASP A 242 -16.29 7.33 7.64
C ASP A 242 -15.98 8.84 7.66
N ARG A 243 -15.19 9.26 8.68
CA ARG A 243 -14.78 10.65 8.85
C ARG A 243 -13.54 10.96 8.01
N HIS A 244 -13.50 12.19 7.52
CA HIS A 244 -12.36 12.74 6.80
C HIS A 244 -11.72 13.85 7.64
N VAL A 245 -10.38 13.85 7.71
CA VAL A 245 -9.59 14.92 8.32
C VAL A 245 -9.27 15.92 7.20
N TYR A 246 -9.71 17.17 7.36
CA TYR A 246 -9.46 18.26 6.43
C TYR A 246 -8.33 19.14 6.90
#